data_80e8a9698107d8a8915c85e6db93f2b6
#
_entry.id   80e8a9698107d8a8915c85e6db93f2b6
#
_cell.length_a   1.000
_cell.length_b   1.000
_cell.length_c   1.000
_cell.angle_alpha   90.00
_cell.angle_beta   90.00
_cell.angle_gamma   90.00
#
_symmetry.space_group_name_H-M   'P 1'
#
loop_
_entity.id
_entity.type
_entity.pdbx_description
1 polymer ?
#
loop_
_entity_poly.entity_id
_entity_poly.type
_entity_poly.pdbx_seq_one_letter_code
_entity_poly.pdbx_strand_id
1 'polypeptide(L)'
;LKVLFCSDAMVVDGVTSFVFHLSTALKEGGHRVAVLGRWAGRGFQSRLRKCGVKVISMPSPTIGNFWFDRRAGEFSPDVLVTDSRRSFPLAVRLKGITGARVFTFFLDNLEKTDRKGRDVESLVRHSDAWLSAEPPILESLEEIPTPFPKFLFARPLTGLIRPSPMPPRDPFRVLCFGRLSGYKSAGPLALLLKAYDLKKEIPSLEITFVGGGWRAWKFRLLAERINRKAGERFIRIAGTRTDPQPWFDQSTLVCAGSTSAVEAALANRPVLAFSGFWIGRLAPEVMHLALANYFGERGGLHYVRERPELVPEGVLKIYREWDDPGMEESTACVRAALEPRFKRAGAAEEFTRIFGSLPQRDGLATPQA
;
A
#
# COMPACT_ATOMS: atom_id res chain seq x y z
N LEU A 1 -17.86 -11.04 -13.32
CA LEU A 1 -18.09 -9.60 -13.42
C LEU A 1 -17.05 -8.93 -14.31
N LYS A 2 -17.42 -7.79 -14.89
CA LYS A 2 -16.52 -6.84 -15.56
C LYS A 2 -16.24 -5.69 -14.59
N VAL A 3 -15.03 -5.60 -14.10
CA VAL A 3 -14.63 -4.62 -13.07
C VAL A 3 -13.66 -3.60 -13.66
N LEU A 4 -14.01 -2.32 -13.57
CA LEU A 4 -13.18 -1.21 -14.03
C LEU A 4 -12.70 -0.38 -12.85
N PHE A 5 -11.41 -0.41 -12.60
CA PHE A 5 -10.77 0.47 -11.61
C PHE A 5 -10.53 1.84 -12.21
N CYS A 6 -11.01 2.87 -11.54
CA CYS A 6 -10.73 4.27 -11.84
C CYS A 6 -9.58 4.74 -10.99
N SER A 7 -8.51 5.25 -11.60
CA SER A 7 -7.35 5.82 -10.92
C SER A 7 -6.92 7.10 -11.60
N ASP A 8 -6.69 8.17 -10.83
CA ASP A 8 -6.22 9.44 -11.40
C ASP A 8 -4.76 9.31 -11.87
N ALA A 9 -3.90 8.78 -11.02
CA ALA A 9 -2.50 8.56 -11.34
C ALA A 9 -2.04 7.17 -10.87
N MET A 10 -1.45 6.41 -11.78
CA MET A 10 -0.82 5.12 -11.46
C MET A 10 0.67 5.36 -11.13
N VAL A 11 0.90 5.99 -9.98
CA VAL A 11 2.23 6.20 -9.40
C VAL A 11 2.44 5.23 -8.23
N VAL A 12 3.67 5.02 -7.79
CA VAL A 12 3.93 4.10 -6.67
C VAL A 12 3.53 4.77 -5.35
N ASP A 13 2.31 4.48 -4.91
CA ASP A 13 1.75 4.91 -3.62
C ASP A 13 0.79 3.86 -3.04
N GLY A 14 0.21 4.15 -1.88
CA GLY A 14 -0.72 3.23 -1.20
C GLY A 14 -2.00 2.94 -1.99
N VAL A 15 -2.55 3.93 -2.71
CA VAL A 15 -3.76 3.79 -3.54
C VAL A 15 -3.46 2.88 -4.73
N THR A 16 -2.38 3.17 -5.45
CA THR A 16 -1.99 2.41 -6.63
C THR A 16 -1.59 0.97 -6.28
N SER A 17 -0.89 0.77 -5.15
CA SER A 17 -0.60 -0.58 -4.65
C SER A 17 -1.88 -1.35 -4.34
N PHE A 18 -2.88 -0.69 -3.72
CA PHE A 18 -4.18 -1.29 -3.46
C PHE A 18 -4.89 -1.70 -4.77
N VAL A 19 -4.96 -0.79 -5.77
CA VAL A 19 -5.52 -1.07 -7.09
C VAL A 19 -4.82 -2.28 -7.73
N PHE A 20 -3.49 -2.37 -7.64
CA PHE A 20 -2.74 -3.51 -8.13
C PHE A 20 -3.14 -4.82 -7.42
N HIS A 21 -3.14 -4.82 -6.09
CA HIS A 21 -3.44 -6.02 -5.31
C HIS A 21 -4.85 -6.55 -5.59
N LEU A 22 -5.85 -5.66 -5.55
CA LEU A 22 -7.23 -6.06 -5.77
C LEU A 22 -7.50 -6.43 -7.23
N SER A 23 -7.06 -5.62 -8.20
CA SER A 23 -7.31 -5.90 -9.62
C SER A 23 -6.73 -7.23 -10.08
N THR A 24 -5.54 -7.58 -9.57
CA THR A 24 -4.90 -8.86 -9.89
C THR A 24 -5.56 -10.03 -9.18
N ALA A 25 -6.03 -9.87 -7.93
CA ALA A 25 -6.80 -10.90 -7.23
C ALA A 25 -8.13 -11.20 -7.94
N LEU A 26 -8.86 -10.16 -8.35
CA LEU A 26 -10.10 -10.33 -9.12
C LEU A 26 -9.85 -10.96 -10.48
N LYS A 27 -8.74 -10.63 -11.14
CA LYS A 27 -8.36 -11.23 -12.41
C LYS A 27 -8.08 -12.74 -12.28
N GLU A 28 -7.36 -13.14 -11.23
CA GLU A 28 -7.09 -14.54 -10.90
C GLU A 28 -8.38 -15.32 -10.57
N GLY A 29 -9.34 -14.65 -9.91
CA GLY A 29 -10.68 -15.21 -9.63
C GLY A 29 -11.63 -15.21 -10.83
N GLY A 30 -11.11 -15.04 -12.07
CA GLY A 30 -11.89 -15.21 -13.30
C GLY A 30 -12.67 -13.97 -13.76
N HIS A 31 -12.57 -12.83 -13.09
CA HIS A 31 -13.25 -11.61 -13.52
C HIS A 31 -12.55 -10.96 -14.73
N ARG A 32 -13.31 -10.23 -15.54
CA ARG A 32 -12.76 -9.35 -16.56
C ARG A 32 -12.38 -8.02 -15.91
N VAL A 33 -11.09 -7.76 -15.81
CA VAL A 33 -10.59 -6.59 -15.06
C VAL A 33 -9.84 -5.62 -15.97
N ALA A 34 -10.16 -4.33 -15.83
CA ALA A 34 -9.41 -3.25 -16.44
C ALA A 34 -9.07 -2.18 -15.39
N VAL A 35 -7.94 -1.51 -15.59
CA VAL A 35 -7.54 -0.33 -14.79
C VAL A 35 -7.43 0.85 -15.73
N LEU A 36 -8.17 1.90 -15.44
CA LEU A 36 -8.22 3.13 -16.19
C LEU A 36 -7.52 4.23 -15.40
N GLY A 37 -6.57 4.95 -16.03
CA GLY A 37 -5.84 6.02 -15.38
C GLY A 37 -5.29 7.07 -16.32
N ARG A 38 -5.30 8.35 -15.87
CA ARG A 38 -4.79 9.49 -16.64
C ARG A 38 -3.27 9.42 -16.82
N TRP A 39 -2.58 9.11 -15.75
CA TRP A 39 -1.12 8.99 -15.71
C TRP A 39 -0.72 7.62 -15.24
N ALA A 40 -0.02 6.90 -16.06
CA ALA A 40 0.40 5.55 -15.70
C ALA A 40 1.92 5.40 -15.88
N GLY A 41 2.64 5.27 -14.78
CA GLY A 41 4.06 4.95 -14.81
C GLY A 41 4.32 3.62 -15.54
N ARG A 42 5.28 3.61 -16.48
CA ARG A 42 5.55 2.43 -17.34
C ARG A 42 5.73 1.13 -16.56
N GLY A 43 6.42 1.19 -15.41
CA GLY A 43 6.67 0.02 -14.56
C GLY A 43 5.38 -0.57 -14.00
N PHE A 44 4.44 0.26 -13.55
CA PHE A 44 3.17 -0.18 -13.00
C PHE A 44 2.25 -0.77 -14.08
N GLN A 45 2.18 -0.13 -15.25
CA GLN A 45 1.44 -0.66 -16.40
C GLN A 45 1.96 -2.04 -16.81
N SER A 46 3.28 -2.19 -16.94
CA SER A 46 3.91 -3.45 -17.31
C SER A 46 3.56 -4.55 -16.31
N ARG A 47 3.58 -4.24 -15.02
CA ARG A 47 3.26 -5.19 -13.95
C ARG A 47 1.80 -5.66 -14.01
N LEU A 48 0.84 -4.73 -14.19
CA LEU A 48 -0.58 -5.07 -14.38
C LEU A 48 -0.81 -5.96 -15.61
N ARG A 49 -0.19 -5.60 -16.74
CA ARG A 49 -0.32 -6.38 -17.98
C ARG A 49 0.23 -7.79 -17.84
N LYS A 50 1.36 -7.97 -17.15
CA LYS A 50 1.93 -9.29 -16.84
C LYS A 50 0.97 -10.18 -16.03
N CYS A 51 0.13 -9.57 -15.20
CA CYS A 51 -0.93 -10.26 -14.46
C CYS A 51 -2.25 -10.39 -15.26
N GLY A 52 -2.25 -10.09 -16.55
CA GLY A 52 -3.44 -10.22 -17.41
C GLY A 52 -4.51 -9.14 -17.20
N VAL A 53 -4.21 -8.07 -16.46
CA VAL A 53 -5.11 -6.95 -16.25
C VAL A 53 -5.00 -5.96 -17.42
N LYS A 54 -6.15 -5.61 -18.03
CA LYS A 54 -6.21 -4.62 -19.12
C LYS A 54 -5.91 -3.23 -18.58
N VAL A 55 -4.94 -2.54 -19.16
CA VAL A 55 -4.61 -1.15 -18.78
C VAL A 55 -5.12 -0.19 -19.84
N ILE A 56 -5.98 0.73 -19.45
CA ILE A 56 -6.54 1.81 -20.27
C ILE A 56 -5.90 3.12 -19.79
N SER A 57 -4.85 3.56 -20.48
CA SER A 57 -4.16 4.82 -20.17
C SER A 57 -4.49 5.89 -21.21
N MET A 58 -4.54 7.13 -20.79
CA MET A 58 -4.74 8.26 -21.69
C MET A 58 -3.51 8.41 -22.59
N PRO A 59 -3.68 8.41 -23.91
CA PRO A 59 -2.54 8.54 -24.82
C PRO A 59 -1.94 9.94 -24.82
N SER A 60 -2.74 10.98 -24.53
CA SER A 60 -2.31 12.38 -24.42
C SER A 60 -3.25 13.16 -23.50
N PRO A 61 -2.75 14.11 -22.70
CA PRO A 61 -3.60 15.01 -21.90
C PRO A 61 -4.59 15.84 -22.73
N THR A 62 -4.32 16.05 -24.01
CA THR A 62 -5.14 16.85 -24.93
C THR A 62 -6.42 16.12 -25.42
N ILE A 63 -6.46 14.79 -25.31
CA ILE A 63 -7.61 13.99 -25.82
C ILE A 63 -8.83 14.08 -24.91
N GLY A 64 -8.67 14.57 -23.69
CA GLY A 64 -9.77 14.84 -22.78
C GLY A 64 -10.51 13.59 -22.28
N ASN A 65 -11.62 13.85 -21.58
CA ASN A 65 -12.41 12.79 -20.94
C ASN A 65 -13.19 11.91 -21.93
N PHE A 66 -13.47 12.42 -23.12
CA PHE A 66 -14.23 11.70 -24.16
C PHE A 66 -13.61 10.33 -24.51
N TRP A 67 -12.29 10.26 -24.51
CA TRP A 67 -11.60 8.99 -24.78
C TRP A 67 -11.87 7.95 -23.68
N PHE A 68 -11.88 8.38 -22.41
CA PHE A 68 -12.24 7.49 -21.30
C PHE A 68 -13.67 7.02 -21.37
N ASP A 69 -14.59 7.92 -21.71
CA ASP A 69 -16.02 7.61 -21.85
C ASP A 69 -16.22 6.50 -22.88
N ARG A 70 -15.61 6.67 -24.07
CA ARG A 70 -15.66 5.67 -25.13
C ARG A 70 -15.07 4.33 -24.67
N ARG A 71 -13.89 4.33 -24.06
CA ARG A 71 -13.22 3.09 -23.61
C ARG A 71 -13.94 2.39 -22.48
N ALA A 72 -14.54 3.14 -21.57
CA ALA A 72 -15.38 2.60 -20.51
C ALA A 72 -16.68 2.01 -21.08
N GLY A 73 -17.32 2.69 -22.03
CA GLY A 73 -18.49 2.18 -22.76
C GLY A 73 -18.18 0.87 -23.51
N GLU A 74 -17.06 0.83 -24.26
CA GLU A 74 -16.60 -0.39 -24.96
C GLU A 74 -16.30 -1.55 -23.96
N PHE A 75 -15.80 -1.24 -22.76
CA PHE A 75 -15.56 -2.26 -21.74
C PHE A 75 -16.86 -2.72 -21.09
N SER A 76 -17.87 -1.84 -20.98
CA SER A 76 -19.18 -2.09 -20.37
C SER A 76 -19.05 -2.74 -18.97
N PRO A 77 -18.53 -2.01 -17.97
CA PRO A 77 -18.32 -2.56 -16.64
C PRO A 77 -19.62 -2.82 -15.89
N ASP A 78 -19.65 -3.88 -15.08
CA ASP A 78 -20.69 -4.08 -14.06
C ASP A 78 -20.42 -3.23 -12.82
N VAL A 79 -19.11 -3.03 -12.51
CA VAL A 79 -18.64 -2.29 -11.33
C VAL A 79 -17.51 -1.34 -11.68
N LEU A 80 -17.61 -0.12 -11.19
CA LEU A 80 -16.54 0.87 -11.12
C LEU A 80 -15.96 0.87 -9.70
N VAL A 81 -14.66 0.62 -9.56
CA VAL A 81 -13.95 0.70 -8.27
C VAL A 81 -13.11 1.96 -8.25
N THR A 82 -13.27 2.79 -7.23
CA THR A 82 -12.59 4.09 -7.14
C THR A 82 -12.13 4.40 -5.72
N ASP A 83 -11.09 5.21 -5.55
CA ASP A 83 -10.79 5.84 -4.27
C ASP A 83 -11.78 6.99 -3.97
N SER A 84 -11.86 7.37 -2.71
CA SER A 84 -12.78 8.42 -2.23
C SER A 84 -12.31 9.86 -2.55
N ARG A 85 -11.31 10.04 -3.39
CA ARG A 85 -10.69 11.35 -3.65
C ARG A 85 -10.65 11.68 -5.14
N ARG A 86 -9.44 11.65 -5.70
CA ARG A 86 -9.14 12.17 -7.05
C ARG A 86 -9.80 11.39 -8.16
N SER A 87 -9.97 10.09 -8.02
CA SER A 87 -10.60 9.27 -9.05
C SER A 87 -12.12 9.21 -8.95
N PHE A 88 -12.70 9.62 -7.82
CA PHE A 88 -14.15 9.59 -7.60
C PHE A 88 -14.97 10.38 -8.63
N PRO A 89 -14.61 11.64 -8.98
CA PRO A 89 -15.36 12.38 -10.01
C PRO A 89 -15.37 11.69 -11.39
N LEU A 90 -14.29 10.98 -11.72
CA LEU A 90 -14.23 10.17 -12.94
C LEU A 90 -15.21 9.00 -12.86
N ALA A 91 -15.25 8.30 -11.73
CA ALA A 91 -16.18 7.18 -11.53
C ALA A 91 -17.65 7.64 -11.59
N VAL A 92 -17.99 8.78 -10.98
CA VAL A 92 -19.33 9.37 -11.06
C VAL A 92 -19.74 9.66 -12.51
N ARG A 93 -18.85 10.27 -13.30
CA ARG A 93 -19.08 10.51 -14.72
C ARG A 93 -19.31 9.21 -15.49
N LEU A 94 -18.44 8.21 -15.30
CA LEU A 94 -18.54 6.93 -15.99
C LEU A 94 -19.78 6.14 -15.56
N LYS A 95 -20.26 6.29 -14.32
CA LYS A 95 -21.53 5.72 -13.85
C LYS A 95 -22.70 6.21 -14.74
N GLY A 96 -22.74 7.52 -15.05
CA GLY A 96 -23.76 8.11 -15.91
C GLY A 96 -23.76 7.55 -17.35
N ILE A 97 -22.61 7.10 -17.84
CA ILE A 97 -22.44 6.56 -19.19
C ILE A 97 -22.70 5.04 -19.25
N THR A 98 -22.23 4.30 -18.25
CA THR A 98 -22.22 2.85 -18.26
C THR A 98 -23.33 2.20 -17.46
N GLY A 99 -24.01 2.94 -16.58
CA GLY A 99 -24.96 2.39 -15.62
C GLY A 99 -24.34 1.51 -14.53
N ALA A 100 -23.00 1.35 -14.51
CA ALA A 100 -22.29 0.49 -13.58
C ALA A 100 -22.47 0.90 -12.10
N ARG A 101 -22.36 -0.06 -11.19
CA ARG A 101 -22.31 0.22 -9.74
C ARG A 101 -20.97 0.84 -9.35
N VAL A 102 -20.97 1.77 -8.39
CA VAL A 102 -19.76 2.43 -7.88
C VAL A 102 -19.43 1.91 -6.49
N PHE A 103 -18.29 1.24 -6.39
CA PHE A 103 -17.67 0.82 -5.13
C PHE A 103 -16.57 1.80 -4.77
N THR A 104 -16.79 2.56 -3.70
CA THR A 104 -15.82 3.57 -3.24
C THR A 104 -14.93 2.99 -2.16
N PHE A 105 -13.64 3.06 -2.37
CA PHE A 105 -12.64 2.54 -1.48
C PHE A 105 -12.04 3.63 -0.60
N PHE A 106 -11.96 3.35 0.70
CA PHE A 106 -11.38 4.23 1.70
C PHE A 106 -10.07 3.64 2.23
N LEU A 107 -9.01 4.41 2.10
CA LEU A 107 -7.68 4.09 2.61
C LEU A 107 -7.24 5.02 3.73
N ASP A 108 -8.15 5.88 4.20
CA ASP A 108 -8.02 6.74 5.36
C ASP A 108 -9.41 7.13 5.88
N ASN A 109 -9.43 7.61 7.14
CA ASN A 109 -10.68 8.01 7.78
C ASN A 109 -11.38 9.12 7.01
N LEU A 110 -12.70 9.06 6.99
CA LEU A 110 -13.58 10.09 6.49
C LEU A 110 -14.18 10.81 7.69
N GLU A 111 -13.91 12.11 7.83
CA GLU A 111 -14.48 12.98 8.84
C GLU A 111 -15.73 13.66 8.26
N LYS A 112 -16.74 13.96 9.11
CA LYS A 112 -17.98 14.68 8.69
C LYS A 112 -17.66 16.00 8.02
N THR A 113 -16.63 16.71 8.49
CA THR A 113 -16.06 17.90 7.84
C THR A 113 -14.69 17.55 7.30
N ASP A 114 -14.65 17.02 6.08
CA ASP A 114 -13.38 16.55 5.54
C ASP A 114 -12.48 17.69 5.06
N ARG A 115 -11.50 18.02 5.91
CA ARG A 115 -10.43 19.00 5.61
C ARG A 115 -9.58 18.65 4.38
N LYS A 116 -9.74 17.45 3.84
CA LYS A 116 -8.99 16.96 2.66
C LYS A 116 -9.75 17.19 1.35
N GLY A 117 -10.84 17.95 1.38
CA GLY A 117 -11.61 18.36 0.21
C GLY A 117 -12.43 17.24 -0.44
N ARG A 118 -12.82 16.20 0.31
CA ARG A 118 -13.80 15.22 -0.16
C ARG A 118 -15.20 15.78 0.02
N ASP A 119 -16.00 15.64 -1.01
CA ASP A 119 -17.43 15.96 -0.94
C ASP A 119 -18.17 14.71 -0.43
N VAL A 120 -18.44 14.68 0.88
CA VAL A 120 -19.12 13.57 1.55
C VAL A 120 -20.52 13.36 0.99
N GLU A 121 -21.25 14.43 0.69
CA GLU A 121 -22.60 14.35 0.11
C GLU A 121 -22.55 13.68 -1.27
N SER A 122 -21.60 14.07 -2.11
CA SER A 122 -21.39 13.45 -3.41
C SER A 122 -21.00 11.98 -3.29
N LEU A 123 -20.14 11.63 -2.32
CA LEU A 123 -19.77 10.24 -2.04
C LEU A 123 -21.01 9.40 -1.66
N VAL A 124 -21.88 9.93 -0.78
CA VAL A 124 -23.13 9.26 -0.38
C VAL A 124 -24.10 9.14 -1.56
N ARG A 125 -24.25 10.19 -2.37
CA ARG A 125 -25.21 10.21 -3.49
C ARG A 125 -24.82 9.24 -4.62
N HIS A 126 -23.53 9.08 -4.90
CA HIS A 126 -23.08 8.40 -6.11
C HIS A 126 -22.46 7.02 -5.88
N SER A 127 -22.12 6.65 -4.64
CA SER A 127 -21.65 5.28 -4.34
C SER A 127 -22.83 4.31 -4.24
N ASP A 128 -22.55 3.05 -4.47
CA ASP A 128 -23.48 1.92 -4.26
C ASP A 128 -22.99 1.00 -3.13
N ALA A 129 -21.70 1.10 -2.77
CA ALA A 129 -21.09 0.48 -1.59
C ALA A 129 -19.83 1.24 -1.17
N TRP A 130 -19.55 1.25 0.13
CA TRP A 130 -18.27 1.70 0.67
C TRP A 130 -17.46 0.51 1.16
N LEU A 131 -16.18 0.49 0.78
CA LEU A 131 -15.24 -0.55 1.15
C LEU A 131 -14.08 0.05 1.94
N SER A 132 -13.71 -0.58 3.03
CA SER A 132 -12.54 -0.22 3.81
C SER A 132 -11.58 -1.39 3.92
N ALA A 133 -10.28 -1.12 3.76
CA ALA A 133 -9.26 -2.15 3.95
C ALA A 133 -8.89 -2.38 5.43
N GLU A 134 -9.42 -1.59 6.36
CA GLU A 134 -8.96 -1.55 7.74
C GLU A 134 -10.13 -1.30 8.70
N PRO A 135 -10.24 -2.05 9.82
CA PRO A 135 -11.32 -1.88 10.78
C PRO A 135 -11.49 -0.45 11.30
N PRO A 136 -10.44 0.30 11.71
CA PRO A 136 -10.63 1.67 12.22
C PRO A 136 -11.18 2.66 11.17
N ILE A 137 -10.94 2.39 9.88
CA ILE A 137 -11.56 3.19 8.82
C ILE A 137 -13.04 2.83 8.72
N LEU A 138 -13.38 1.55 8.76
CA LEU A 138 -14.79 1.11 8.70
C LEU A 138 -15.59 1.74 9.83
N GLU A 139 -15.07 1.72 11.06
CA GLU A 139 -15.68 2.36 12.23
C GLU A 139 -15.96 3.85 11.95
N SER A 140 -14.98 4.60 11.40
CA SER A 140 -15.20 6.00 11.04
C SER A 140 -16.24 6.21 9.93
N LEU A 141 -16.39 5.23 9.03
CA LEU A 141 -17.41 5.27 7.99
C LEU A 141 -18.80 4.95 8.55
N GLU A 142 -18.90 4.10 9.56
CA GLU A 142 -20.18 3.72 10.19
C GLU A 142 -20.88 4.92 10.82
N GLU A 143 -20.12 5.92 11.28
CA GLU A 143 -20.67 7.17 11.81
C GLU A 143 -21.42 8.04 10.76
N ILE A 144 -21.24 7.78 9.47
CA ILE A 144 -21.82 8.54 8.39
C ILE A 144 -23.05 7.78 7.85
N PRO A 145 -24.27 8.32 7.95
CA PRO A 145 -25.47 7.67 7.38
C PRO A 145 -25.35 7.49 5.86
N THR A 146 -25.63 6.29 5.38
CA THR A 146 -25.66 5.97 3.94
C THR A 146 -26.85 5.06 3.63
N PRO A 147 -27.46 5.16 2.43
CA PRO A 147 -28.54 4.28 2.00
C PRO A 147 -28.05 2.92 1.51
N PHE A 148 -26.75 2.66 1.56
CA PHE A 148 -26.09 1.44 1.07
C PHE A 148 -25.13 0.89 2.14
N PRO A 149 -24.74 -0.38 2.01
CA PRO A 149 -23.90 -1.04 3.00
C PRO A 149 -22.42 -0.63 2.91
N LYS A 150 -21.72 -0.83 4.02
CA LYS A 150 -20.30 -0.62 4.21
C LYS A 150 -19.65 -1.96 4.56
N PHE A 151 -18.49 -2.23 4.00
CA PHE A 151 -17.82 -3.53 4.16
C PHE A 151 -16.36 -3.36 4.53
N LEU A 152 -15.89 -4.24 5.40
CA LEU A 152 -14.46 -4.46 5.56
C LEU A 152 -14.00 -5.38 4.42
N PHE A 153 -13.06 -4.90 3.62
CA PHE A 153 -12.47 -5.65 2.53
C PHE A 153 -10.94 -5.57 2.61
N ALA A 154 -10.34 -6.58 3.22
CA ALA A 154 -8.91 -6.61 3.46
C ALA A 154 -8.08 -6.58 2.16
N ARG A 155 -6.87 -6.00 2.23
CA ARG A 155 -5.94 -5.99 1.09
C ARG A 155 -5.50 -7.41 0.76
N PRO A 156 -5.66 -7.89 -0.48
CA PRO A 156 -5.28 -9.24 -0.87
C PRO A 156 -3.78 -9.32 -1.19
N LEU A 157 -2.94 -9.51 -0.17
CA LEU A 157 -1.48 -9.48 -0.28
C LEU A 157 -0.82 -10.86 -0.38
N THR A 158 -1.39 -11.89 0.28
CA THR A 158 -0.78 -13.23 0.29
C THR A 158 -0.70 -13.82 -1.12
N GLY A 159 0.36 -14.56 -1.41
CA GLY A 159 0.62 -15.13 -2.74
C GLY A 159 1.29 -14.17 -3.73
N LEU A 160 1.15 -12.83 -3.54
CA LEU A 160 1.96 -11.85 -4.27
C LEU A 160 3.36 -11.71 -3.64
N ILE A 161 3.38 -11.80 -2.32
CA ILE A 161 4.60 -11.84 -1.51
C ILE A 161 4.82 -13.28 -1.09
N ARG A 162 6.01 -13.80 -1.33
CA ARG A 162 6.38 -15.17 -0.99
C ARG A 162 7.30 -15.16 0.22
N PRO A 163 7.07 -16.04 1.21
CA PRO A 163 8.01 -16.20 2.30
C PRO A 163 9.34 -16.72 1.77
N SER A 164 10.42 -16.16 2.29
CA SER A 164 11.79 -16.59 1.98
C SER A 164 12.49 -17.05 3.28
N PRO A 165 13.47 -17.94 3.21
CA PRO A 165 14.29 -18.29 4.37
C PRO A 165 14.88 -17.05 5.03
N MET A 166 15.06 -17.10 6.34
CA MET A 166 15.79 -16.05 7.06
C MET A 166 17.22 -15.97 6.51
N PRO A 167 17.71 -14.79 6.13
CA PRO A 167 19.09 -14.63 5.69
C PRO A 167 20.05 -14.76 6.88
N PRO A 168 21.33 -15.04 6.63
CA PRO A 168 22.35 -14.97 7.68
C PRO A 168 22.44 -13.53 8.21
N ARG A 169 22.94 -13.38 9.47
CA ARG A 169 23.16 -12.07 10.07
C ARG A 169 24.11 -11.21 9.26
N ASP A 170 25.18 -11.80 8.79
CA ASP A 170 26.24 -11.09 8.08
C ASP A 170 26.28 -11.44 6.58
N PRO A 171 26.33 -10.43 5.69
CA PRO A 171 26.28 -9.00 5.98
C PRO A 171 24.89 -8.56 6.49
N PHE A 172 24.88 -7.65 7.48
CA PHE A 172 23.63 -7.15 8.07
C PHE A 172 22.99 -6.11 7.15
N ARG A 173 22.04 -6.57 6.33
CA ARG A 173 21.37 -5.78 5.29
C ARG A 173 20.08 -5.17 5.79
N VAL A 174 20.13 -3.88 6.08
CA VAL A 174 18.95 -3.09 6.47
C VAL A 174 18.32 -2.48 5.24
N LEU A 175 17.09 -2.86 4.96
CA LEU A 175 16.27 -2.27 3.91
C LEU A 175 15.30 -1.25 4.52
N CYS A 176 15.41 0.00 4.12
CA CYS A 176 14.40 1.01 4.41
C CYS A 176 13.47 1.14 3.20
N PHE A 177 12.25 0.60 3.31
CA PHE A 177 11.31 0.51 2.20
C PHE A 177 10.10 1.41 2.42
N GLY A 178 9.94 2.45 1.58
CA GLY A 178 8.81 3.36 1.69
C GLY A 178 9.05 4.73 1.07
N ARG A 179 8.10 5.64 1.30
CA ARG A 179 8.14 6.99 0.75
C ARG A 179 9.18 7.87 1.47
N LEU A 180 10.06 8.50 0.69
CA LEU A 180 11.07 9.44 1.19
C LEU A 180 10.56 10.90 1.11
N SER A 181 9.37 11.16 1.62
CA SER A 181 8.75 12.49 1.64
C SER A 181 7.73 12.66 2.76
N GLY A 182 7.44 13.93 3.11
CA GLY A 182 6.50 14.26 4.17
C GLY A 182 6.93 13.71 5.53
N TYR A 183 5.97 13.37 6.37
CA TYR A 183 6.18 12.79 7.69
C TYR A 183 6.82 11.40 7.64
N LYS A 184 6.56 10.63 6.56
CA LYS A 184 7.13 9.28 6.35
C LYS A 184 8.65 9.26 6.19
N SER A 185 9.27 10.40 5.87
CA SER A 185 10.72 10.49 5.73
C SER A 185 11.46 10.67 7.07
N ALA A 186 10.77 10.87 8.18
CA ALA A 186 11.42 11.13 9.48
C ALA A 186 12.27 9.95 9.95
N GLY A 187 11.71 8.76 9.99
CA GLY A 187 12.43 7.55 10.40
C GLY A 187 13.58 7.17 9.45
N PRO A 188 13.35 7.10 8.12
CA PRO A 188 14.42 6.93 7.16
C PRO A 188 15.57 7.94 7.31
N LEU A 189 15.24 9.21 7.57
CA LEU A 189 16.26 10.24 7.78
C LEU A 189 17.04 10.04 9.08
N ALA A 190 16.36 9.67 10.19
CA ALA A 190 17.01 9.35 11.45
C ALA A 190 18.02 8.20 11.30
N LEU A 191 17.62 7.13 10.60
CA LEU A 191 18.50 6.02 10.28
C LEU A 191 19.71 6.47 9.46
N LEU A 192 19.48 7.29 8.41
CA LEU A 192 20.56 7.78 7.56
C LEU A 192 21.56 8.65 8.32
N LEU A 193 21.07 9.58 9.17
CA LEU A 193 21.93 10.47 9.94
C LEU A 193 22.82 9.71 10.94
N LYS A 194 22.34 8.58 11.46
CA LYS A 194 23.08 7.74 12.41
C LYS A 194 23.81 6.55 11.75
N ALA A 195 23.73 6.42 10.42
CA ALA A 195 24.30 5.29 9.71
C ALA A 195 25.81 5.11 9.91
N TYR A 196 26.57 6.23 10.04
CA TYR A 196 28.02 6.17 10.29
C TYR A 196 28.34 5.61 11.69
N ASP A 197 27.56 6.01 12.70
CA ASP A 197 27.71 5.52 14.06
C ASP A 197 27.32 4.04 14.14
N LEU A 198 26.21 3.66 13.48
CA LEU A 198 25.79 2.25 13.36
C LEU A 198 26.84 1.39 12.64
N LYS A 199 27.51 1.91 11.62
CA LYS A 199 28.57 1.17 10.91
C LYS A 199 29.76 0.82 11.78
N LYS A 200 30.08 1.64 12.79
CA LYS A 200 31.12 1.32 13.77
C LYS A 200 30.71 0.19 14.71
N GLU A 201 29.43 0.13 15.09
CA GLU A 201 28.90 -0.91 15.96
C GLU A 201 28.62 -2.22 15.19
N ILE A 202 28.31 -2.11 13.90
CA ILE A 202 27.95 -3.20 12.99
C ILE A 202 28.86 -3.13 11.76
N PRO A 203 30.08 -3.71 11.83
CA PRO A 203 31.05 -3.62 10.72
C PRO A 203 30.57 -4.17 9.40
N SER A 204 29.66 -5.16 9.40
CA SER A 204 29.05 -5.77 8.21
C SER A 204 27.80 -5.04 7.69
N LEU A 205 27.46 -3.87 8.27
CA LEU A 205 26.23 -3.12 7.94
C LEU A 205 26.22 -2.64 6.49
N GLU A 206 25.12 -2.95 5.81
CA GLU A 206 24.70 -2.39 4.52
C GLU A 206 23.30 -1.80 4.66
N ILE A 207 23.08 -0.57 4.19
CA ILE A 207 21.77 0.08 4.24
C ILE A 207 21.29 0.41 2.84
N THR A 208 20.11 -0.08 2.47
CA THR A 208 19.47 0.26 1.21
C THR A 208 18.16 1.00 1.44
N PHE A 209 18.01 2.16 0.82
CA PHE A 209 16.75 2.90 0.80
C PHE A 209 16.05 2.68 -0.54
N VAL A 210 14.87 2.07 -0.51
CA VAL A 210 14.00 1.87 -1.67
C VAL A 210 12.74 2.71 -1.50
N GLY A 211 12.56 3.66 -2.39
CA GLY A 211 11.43 4.56 -2.40
C GLY A 211 11.71 5.85 -3.14
N GLY A 212 10.66 6.63 -3.32
CA GLY A 212 10.70 7.91 -3.99
C GLY A 212 10.10 9.03 -3.15
N GLY A 213 10.16 10.22 -3.68
CA GLY A 213 9.59 11.41 -3.07
C GLY A 213 10.49 12.63 -3.29
N TRP A 214 9.93 13.81 -3.05
CA TRP A 214 10.64 15.06 -3.30
C TRP A 214 11.92 15.28 -2.46
N ARG A 215 12.09 14.52 -1.36
CA ARG A 215 13.31 14.54 -0.54
C ARG A 215 14.38 13.53 -0.98
N ALA A 216 14.12 12.65 -1.94
CA ALA A 216 15.05 11.59 -2.34
C ALA A 216 16.45 12.10 -2.73
N TRP A 217 16.55 13.30 -3.32
CA TRP A 217 17.82 13.93 -3.65
C TRP A 217 18.67 14.26 -2.41
N LYS A 218 18.03 14.71 -1.30
CA LYS A 218 18.72 14.97 -0.03
C LYS A 218 19.30 13.68 0.56
N PHE A 219 18.54 12.58 0.46
CA PHE A 219 19.03 11.27 0.89
C PHE A 219 20.26 10.84 0.10
N ARG A 220 20.28 11.06 -1.23
CA ARG A 220 21.46 10.75 -2.06
C ARG A 220 22.69 11.54 -1.63
N LEU A 221 22.56 12.85 -1.47
CA LEU A 221 23.67 13.71 -1.05
C LEU A 221 24.23 13.31 0.34
N LEU A 222 23.34 13.03 1.30
CA LEU A 222 23.75 12.59 2.63
C LEU A 222 24.42 11.22 2.59
N ALA A 223 23.85 10.26 1.85
CA ALA A 223 24.42 8.92 1.70
C ALA A 223 25.83 8.98 1.08
N GLU A 224 26.04 9.78 0.02
CA GLU A 224 27.36 9.96 -0.59
C GLU A 224 28.38 10.59 0.37
N ARG A 225 27.96 11.58 1.17
CA ARG A 225 28.83 12.20 2.18
C ARG A 225 29.21 11.20 3.26
N ILE A 226 28.27 10.39 3.74
CA ILE A 226 28.50 9.40 4.78
C ILE A 226 29.39 8.26 4.26
N ASN A 227 29.14 7.75 3.05
CA ASN A 227 29.97 6.74 2.41
C ASN A 227 31.42 7.22 2.24
N ARG A 228 31.63 8.47 1.81
CA ARG A 228 32.97 9.06 1.71
C ARG A 228 33.67 9.16 3.06
N LYS A 229 32.92 9.53 4.12
CA LYS A 229 33.46 9.58 5.49
C LYS A 229 33.85 8.18 6.01
N ALA A 230 33.11 7.16 5.63
CA ALA A 230 33.38 5.78 6.02
C ALA A 230 34.51 5.12 5.18
N GLY A 231 34.89 5.72 4.06
CA GLY A 231 35.86 5.13 3.11
C GLY A 231 35.32 3.95 2.29
N GLU A 232 34.02 3.64 2.42
CA GLU A 232 33.37 2.54 1.72
C GLU A 232 31.90 2.87 1.36
N ARG A 233 31.35 2.14 0.39
CA ARG A 233 29.96 2.32 -0.07
C ARG A 233 29.03 1.33 0.60
N PHE A 234 28.57 1.60 1.81
CA PHE A 234 27.64 0.78 2.57
C PHE A 234 26.20 1.30 2.55
N ILE A 235 25.94 2.53 2.06
CA ILE A 235 24.60 3.08 1.91
C ILE A 235 24.26 3.24 0.43
N ARG A 236 23.08 2.72 0.04
CA ARG A 236 22.55 2.79 -1.32
C ARG A 236 21.15 3.42 -1.35
N ILE A 237 20.92 4.36 -2.28
CA ILE A 237 19.58 4.90 -2.56
C ILE A 237 19.12 4.33 -3.91
N ALA A 238 18.26 3.32 -3.88
CA ALA A 238 17.85 2.58 -5.08
C ALA A 238 16.71 3.28 -5.87
N GLY A 239 16.08 4.31 -5.29
CA GLY A 239 14.93 4.98 -5.90
C GLY A 239 13.65 4.13 -5.85
N THR A 240 12.62 4.58 -6.58
CA THR A 240 11.32 3.89 -6.61
C THR A 240 11.42 2.54 -7.31
N ARG A 241 10.82 1.54 -6.70
CA ARG A 241 10.68 0.17 -7.24
C ARG A 241 9.23 -0.28 -7.16
N THR A 242 8.77 -1.01 -8.16
CA THR A 242 7.39 -1.52 -8.24
C THR A 242 7.26 -2.95 -7.74
N ASP A 243 8.36 -3.71 -7.74
CA ASP A 243 8.41 -5.07 -7.22
C ASP A 243 9.24 -5.08 -5.92
N PRO A 244 8.63 -5.37 -4.76
CA PRO A 244 9.32 -5.38 -3.48
C PRO A 244 10.04 -6.70 -3.18
N GLN A 245 9.60 -7.84 -3.76
CA GLN A 245 10.09 -9.16 -3.40
C GLN A 245 11.62 -9.31 -3.47
N PRO A 246 12.33 -8.93 -4.57
CA PRO A 246 13.78 -9.09 -4.65
C PRO A 246 14.55 -8.29 -3.58
N TRP A 247 13.93 -7.22 -3.07
CA TRP A 247 14.51 -6.38 -2.02
C TRP A 247 14.33 -7.04 -0.65
N PHE A 248 13.15 -7.61 -0.39
CA PHE A 248 12.92 -8.36 0.84
C PHE A 248 13.81 -9.61 0.91
N ASP A 249 13.94 -10.35 -0.20
CA ASP A 249 14.73 -11.57 -0.26
C ASP A 249 16.21 -11.35 0.14
N GLN A 250 16.75 -10.18 -0.18
CA GLN A 250 18.13 -9.81 0.10
C GLN A 250 18.34 -9.15 1.47
N SER A 251 17.26 -8.84 2.19
CA SER A 251 17.34 -8.03 3.42
C SER A 251 17.39 -8.92 4.66
N THR A 252 18.25 -8.56 5.60
CA THR A 252 18.27 -9.11 6.95
C THR A 252 17.17 -8.48 7.79
N LEU A 253 17.05 -7.16 7.77
CA LEU A 253 16.05 -6.39 8.49
C LEU A 253 15.32 -5.44 7.55
N VAL A 254 14.00 -5.33 7.67
CA VAL A 254 13.21 -4.34 6.93
C VAL A 254 12.68 -3.26 7.87
N CYS A 255 13.03 -2.02 7.59
CA CYS A 255 12.49 -0.81 8.21
C CYS A 255 11.36 -0.27 7.33
N ALA A 256 10.12 -0.41 7.75
CA ALA A 256 8.96 -0.03 6.96
C ALA A 256 7.74 0.26 7.82
N GLY A 257 6.72 0.88 7.23
CA GLY A 257 5.41 1.08 7.85
C GLY A 257 4.27 0.80 6.88
N SER A 258 3.04 0.83 7.37
CA SER A 258 1.83 0.59 6.58
C SER A 258 1.88 -0.75 5.82
N THR A 259 1.38 -0.77 4.58
CA THR A 259 1.38 -1.95 3.71
C THR A 259 2.77 -2.57 3.52
N SER A 260 3.82 -1.75 3.44
CA SER A 260 5.19 -2.26 3.25
C SER A 260 5.72 -3.07 4.44
N ALA A 261 5.28 -2.75 5.66
CA ALA A 261 5.60 -3.55 6.84
C ALA A 261 4.89 -4.92 6.79
N VAL A 262 3.63 -4.94 6.34
CA VAL A 262 2.88 -6.20 6.14
C VAL A 262 3.54 -7.05 5.06
N GLU A 263 3.89 -6.46 3.91
CA GLU A 263 4.55 -7.16 2.81
C GLU A 263 5.89 -7.78 3.26
N ALA A 264 6.69 -7.02 4.01
CA ALA A 264 7.97 -7.52 4.55
C ALA A 264 7.78 -8.67 5.55
N ALA A 265 6.80 -8.56 6.45
CA ALA A 265 6.47 -9.62 7.40
C ALA A 265 5.95 -10.89 6.70
N LEU A 266 5.09 -10.73 5.65
CA LEU A 266 4.66 -11.85 4.80
C LEU A 266 5.83 -12.50 4.03
N ALA A 267 6.86 -11.73 3.69
CA ALA A 267 8.10 -12.25 3.11
C ALA A 267 8.99 -12.97 4.14
N ASN A 268 8.52 -13.14 5.37
CA ASN A 268 9.26 -13.75 6.48
C ASN A 268 10.53 -12.96 6.83
N ARG A 269 10.42 -11.64 6.91
CA ARG A 269 11.53 -10.76 7.33
C ARG A 269 11.22 -10.16 8.70
N PRO A 270 12.22 -10.04 9.59
CA PRO A 270 12.12 -9.18 10.76
C PRO A 270 11.82 -7.75 10.33
N VAL A 271 10.83 -7.15 10.95
CA VAL A 271 10.37 -5.80 10.60
C VAL A 271 10.53 -4.87 11.79
N LEU A 272 11.20 -3.75 11.58
CA LEU A 272 11.17 -2.59 12.45
C LEU A 272 10.09 -1.64 11.92
N ALA A 273 8.91 -1.66 12.56
CA ALA A 273 7.73 -0.99 12.06
C ALA A 273 7.66 0.47 12.54
N PHE A 274 7.63 1.37 11.57
CA PHE A 274 7.38 2.80 11.78
C PHE A 274 6.96 3.48 10.47
N SER A 275 6.18 4.54 10.61
CA SER A 275 5.85 5.48 9.54
C SER A 275 5.90 6.90 10.10
N GLY A 276 4.76 7.54 10.41
CA GLY A 276 4.71 8.76 11.24
C GLY A 276 4.92 8.45 12.71
N PHE A 277 4.49 7.25 13.13
CA PHE A 277 4.58 6.78 14.50
C PHE A 277 5.48 5.56 14.60
N TRP A 278 6.06 5.39 15.78
CA TRP A 278 6.87 4.26 16.16
C TRP A 278 6.02 3.11 16.71
N ILE A 279 6.24 1.92 16.19
CA ILE A 279 5.68 0.65 16.72
C ILE A 279 6.79 -0.19 17.33
N GLY A 280 7.97 -0.24 16.72
CA GLY A 280 9.10 -1.08 17.13
C GLY A 280 9.26 -2.34 16.30
N ARG A 281 10.02 -3.31 16.80
CA ARG A 281 10.15 -4.63 16.18
C ARG A 281 8.78 -5.32 16.19
N LEU A 282 8.34 -5.80 15.04
CA LEU A 282 7.15 -6.65 14.99
C LEU A 282 7.44 -7.99 15.67
N ALA A 283 6.66 -8.26 16.69
CA ALA A 283 6.67 -9.50 17.47
C ALA A 283 5.24 -9.78 17.93
N PRO A 284 4.90 -11.00 18.33
CA PRO A 284 3.53 -11.35 18.73
C PRO A 284 2.90 -10.37 19.73
N GLU A 285 3.69 -9.86 20.67
CA GLU A 285 3.24 -8.99 21.77
C GLU A 285 2.76 -7.61 21.27
N VAL A 286 3.36 -7.10 20.19
CA VAL A 286 3.00 -5.79 19.63
C VAL A 286 2.03 -5.84 18.46
N MET A 287 1.62 -7.04 18.03
CA MET A 287 0.78 -7.20 16.83
C MET A 287 -0.58 -6.50 16.97
N HIS A 288 -1.20 -6.52 18.15
CA HIS A 288 -2.46 -5.82 18.37
C HIS A 288 -2.31 -4.31 18.17
N LEU A 289 -1.22 -3.72 18.69
CA LEU A 289 -0.90 -2.31 18.51
C LEU A 289 -0.59 -1.98 17.04
N ALA A 290 0.20 -2.85 16.38
CA ALA A 290 0.58 -2.67 14.99
C ALA A 290 -0.63 -2.69 14.05
N LEU A 291 -1.55 -3.61 14.25
CA LEU A 291 -2.78 -3.74 13.47
C LEU A 291 -3.74 -2.57 13.71
N ALA A 292 -3.99 -2.20 14.98
CA ALA A 292 -4.86 -1.08 15.34
C ALA A 292 -4.37 0.25 14.75
N ASN A 293 -3.06 0.42 14.61
CA ASN A 293 -2.42 1.65 14.12
C ASN A 293 -1.88 1.54 12.69
N TYR A 294 -2.24 0.49 11.98
CA TYR A 294 -1.77 0.19 10.64
C TYR A 294 -0.25 0.38 10.49
N PHE A 295 0.50 -0.31 11.35
CA PHE A 295 1.97 -0.34 11.34
C PHE A 295 2.62 1.05 11.37
N GLY A 296 2.13 1.91 12.27
CA GLY A 296 2.66 3.24 12.51
C GLY A 296 2.18 4.33 11.54
N GLU A 297 1.16 4.06 10.72
CA GLU A 297 0.58 5.05 9.82
C GLU A 297 -0.39 6.00 10.53
N ARG A 298 -1.20 5.47 11.46
CA ARG A 298 -2.31 6.18 12.11
C ARG A 298 -2.04 6.53 13.55
N GLY A 299 -1.18 5.78 14.22
CA GLY A 299 -0.82 5.90 15.61
C GLY A 299 0.34 5.00 15.94
N GLY A 300 0.72 4.97 17.21
CA GLY A 300 1.81 4.17 17.76
C GLY A 300 2.25 4.70 19.11
N LEU A 301 3.37 4.21 19.62
CA LEU A 301 3.88 4.58 20.94
C LEU A 301 4.37 6.03 21.00
N HIS A 302 5.04 6.49 19.93
CA HIS A 302 5.64 7.83 19.86
C HIS A 302 5.61 8.36 18.43
N TYR A 303 5.59 9.67 18.25
CA TYR A 303 5.92 10.29 16.98
C TYR A 303 7.41 10.09 16.66
N VAL A 304 7.71 9.51 15.50
CA VAL A 304 9.11 9.29 15.07
C VAL A 304 9.88 10.61 14.94
N ARG A 305 9.21 11.71 14.64
CA ARG A 305 9.84 13.03 14.56
C ARG A 305 10.31 13.55 15.94
N GLU A 306 9.61 13.19 17.01
CA GLU A 306 9.93 13.62 18.39
C GLU A 306 10.97 12.69 19.02
N ARG A 307 10.97 11.42 18.64
CA ARG A 307 11.87 10.39 19.15
C ARG A 307 12.63 9.69 18.01
N PRO A 308 13.40 10.44 17.19
CA PRO A 308 14.08 9.89 16.02
C PRO A 308 15.15 8.85 16.36
N GLU A 309 15.72 8.91 17.57
CA GLU A 309 16.72 7.97 18.09
C GLU A 309 16.23 6.52 18.19
N LEU A 310 14.92 6.31 18.36
CA LEU A 310 14.34 4.97 18.47
C LEU A 310 14.59 4.13 17.21
N VAL A 311 14.75 4.75 16.04
CA VAL A 311 14.96 4.02 14.80
C VAL A 311 16.36 3.39 14.73
N PRO A 312 17.49 4.13 14.88
CA PRO A 312 18.81 3.52 14.91
C PRO A 312 19.02 2.61 16.14
N GLU A 313 18.46 2.94 17.29
CA GLU A 313 18.51 2.10 18.49
C GLU A 313 17.80 0.75 18.25
N GLY A 314 16.63 0.78 17.61
CA GLY A 314 15.90 -0.44 17.22
C GLY A 314 16.68 -1.31 16.25
N VAL A 315 17.39 -0.71 15.29
CA VAL A 315 18.27 -1.45 14.36
C VAL A 315 19.40 -2.13 15.14
N LEU A 316 20.08 -1.40 16.03
CA LEU A 316 21.18 -1.92 16.83
C LEU A 316 20.72 -3.02 17.81
N LYS A 317 19.54 -2.84 18.42
CA LYS A 317 18.93 -3.85 19.28
C LYS A 317 18.69 -5.15 18.54
N ILE A 318 18.04 -5.09 17.33
CA ILE A 318 17.77 -6.28 16.51
C ILE A 318 19.08 -6.97 16.08
N TYR A 319 20.12 -6.21 15.74
CA TYR A 319 21.41 -6.77 15.42
C TYR A 319 22.02 -7.56 16.59
N ARG A 320 21.94 -7.02 17.81
CA ARG A 320 22.47 -7.68 19.02
C ARG A 320 21.68 -8.92 19.43
N GLU A 321 20.37 -8.90 19.16
CA GLU A 321 19.46 -10.02 19.45
C GLU A 321 19.33 -11.02 18.27
N TRP A 322 20.10 -10.85 17.19
CA TRP A 322 19.90 -11.64 15.96
C TRP A 322 20.07 -13.15 16.16
N ASP A 323 21.04 -13.54 16.96
CA ASP A 323 21.34 -14.96 17.23
C ASP A 323 20.44 -15.54 18.35
N ASP A 324 19.49 -14.78 18.86
CA ASP A 324 18.48 -15.28 19.79
C ASP A 324 17.58 -16.30 19.05
N PRO A 325 17.47 -17.55 19.55
CA PRO A 325 16.62 -18.58 18.97
C PRO A 325 15.16 -18.15 18.75
N GLY A 326 14.65 -17.21 19.57
CA GLY A 326 13.32 -16.65 19.44
C GLY A 326 13.13 -15.70 18.25
N MET A 327 14.17 -15.24 17.58
CA MET A 327 14.05 -14.29 16.47
C MET A 327 13.30 -14.87 15.27
N GLU A 328 13.70 -16.06 14.83
CA GLU A 328 13.07 -16.73 13.69
C GLU A 328 11.64 -17.16 14.03
N GLU A 329 11.43 -17.74 15.21
CA GLU A 329 10.10 -18.13 15.69
C GLU A 329 9.15 -16.93 15.79
N SER A 330 9.59 -15.84 16.41
CA SER A 330 8.82 -14.60 16.51
C SER A 330 8.44 -14.05 15.13
N THR A 331 9.37 -14.07 14.16
CA THR A 331 9.12 -13.63 12.78
C THR A 331 8.08 -14.52 12.08
N ALA A 332 8.20 -15.83 12.26
CA ALA A 332 7.23 -16.80 11.72
C ALA A 332 5.83 -16.63 12.35
N CYS A 333 5.74 -16.39 13.66
CA CYS A 333 4.49 -16.11 14.37
C CYS A 333 3.82 -14.83 13.85
N VAL A 334 4.59 -13.76 13.64
CA VAL A 334 4.08 -12.51 13.05
C VAL A 334 3.50 -12.76 11.67
N ARG A 335 4.20 -13.50 10.80
CA ARG A 335 3.71 -13.86 9.48
C ARG A 335 2.40 -14.66 9.58
N ALA A 336 2.37 -15.69 10.40
CA ALA A 336 1.19 -16.54 10.59
C ALA A 336 -0.04 -15.75 11.07
N ALA A 337 0.15 -14.74 11.90
CA ALA A 337 -0.91 -13.85 12.36
C ALA A 337 -1.45 -12.92 11.25
N LEU A 338 -0.61 -12.56 10.26
CA LEU A 338 -0.97 -11.67 9.15
C LEU A 338 -1.59 -12.40 7.95
N GLU A 339 -1.14 -13.63 7.66
CA GLU A 339 -1.61 -14.40 6.49
C GLU A 339 -3.14 -14.47 6.38
N PRO A 340 -3.92 -14.83 7.41
CA PRO A 340 -5.37 -14.91 7.30
C PRO A 340 -6.05 -13.54 7.13
N ARG A 341 -5.43 -12.46 7.64
CA ARG A 341 -5.98 -11.09 7.58
C ARG A 341 -5.79 -10.44 6.21
N PHE A 342 -4.75 -10.83 5.47
CA PHE A 342 -4.39 -10.27 4.17
C PHE A 342 -4.53 -11.32 3.06
N LYS A 343 -5.44 -12.26 3.27
CA LYS A 343 -5.67 -13.40 2.38
C LYS A 343 -6.12 -12.95 0.99
N ARG A 344 -5.44 -13.46 -0.04
CA ARG A 344 -5.79 -13.20 -1.44
C ARG A 344 -6.80 -14.24 -1.97
N ALA A 345 -6.62 -15.50 -1.57
CA ALA A 345 -7.59 -16.54 -1.89
C ALA A 345 -8.96 -16.18 -1.28
N GLY A 346 -10.02 -16.27 -2.08
CA GLY A 346 -11.37 -15.87 -1.68
C GLY A 346 -11.69 -14.39 -1.88
N ALA A 347 -10.73 -13.53 -2.25
CA ALA A 347 -11.01 -12.10 -2.46
C ALA A 347 -11.99 -11.86 -3.62
N ALA A 348 -11.95 -12.68 -4.65
CA ALA A 348 -12.85 -12.58 -5.80
C ALA A 348 -14.28 -13.04 -5.43
N GLU A 349 -14.40 -14.11 -4.67
CA GLU A 349 -15.68 -14.62 -4.15
C GLU A 349 -16.32 -13.60 -3.21
N GLU A 350 -15.53 -13.03 -2.30
CA GLU A 350 -15.99 -12.00 -1.36
C GLU A 350 -16.45 -10.75 -2.12
N PHE A 351 -15.71 -10.31 -3.13
CA PHE A 351 -16.11 -9.18 -3.98
C PHE A 351 -17.43 -9.48 -4.71
N THR A 352 -17.60 -10.71 -5.21
CA THR A 352 -18.83 -11.16 -5.87
C THR A 352 -19.99 -11.21 -4.89
N ARG A 353 -19.77 -11.70 -3.66
CA ARG A 353 -20.76 -11.74 -2.58
C ARG A 353 -21.23 -10.32 -2.25
N ILE A 354 -20.31 -9.37 -2.10
CA ILE A 354 -20.64 -7.96 -1.86
C ILE A 354 -21.49 -7.41 -3.01
N PHE A 355 -21.11 -7.66 -4.26
CA PHE A 355 -21.88 -7.22 -5.42
C PHE A 355 -23.30 -7.80 -5.43
N GLY A 356 -23.44 -9.09 -5.13
CA GLY A 356 -24.73 -9.80 -5.11
C GLY A 356 -25.64 -9.42 -3.94
N SER A 357 -25.08 -8.90 -2.84
CA SER A 357 -25.85 -8.44 -1.67
C SER A 357 -26.46 -7.05 -1.85
N LEU A 358 -26.09 -6.33 -2.90
CA LEU A 358 -26.67 -5.01 -3.15
C LEU A 358 -28.07 -5.13 -3.74
N PRO A 359 -29.00 -4.22 -3.38
CA PRO A 359 -30.34 -4.17 -3.95
C PRO A 359 -30.28 -4.19 -5.47
N GLN A 360 -31.17 -4.98 -6.10
CA GLN A 360 -31.35 -4.89 -7.55
C GLN A 360 -31.84 -3.48 -7.89
N ARG A 361 -31.25 -2.89 -8.93
CA ARG A 361 -31.78 -1.62 -9.45
C ARG A 361 -33.01 -1.94 -10.25
N ASP A 362 -34.19 -1.64 -9.70
CA ASP A 362 -35.43 -1.70 -10.46
C ASP A 362 -35.31 -0.77 -11.67
N GLY A 363 -35.34 -1.35 -12.86
CA GLY A 363 -35.69 -0.69 -14.10
C GLY A 363 -34.82 0.47 -14.58
N LEU A 364 -33.50 0.28 -14.73
CA LEU A 364 -32.83 1.05 -15.78
C LEU A 364 -33.06 0.33 -17.11
N ALA A 365 -34.09 0.80 -17.84
CA ALA A 365 -34.26 0.47 -19.23
C ALA A 365 -32.93 0.65 -19.96
N THR A 366 -32.47 -0.40 -20.62
CA THR A 366 -31.35 -0.35 -21.56
C THR A 366 -31.59 0.84 -22.49
N PRO A 367 -30.65 1.80 -22.62
CA PRO A 367 -30.80 2.81 -23.66
C PRO A 367 -30.93 2.06 -24.98
N GLN A 368 -32.12 2.17 -25.61
CA GLN A 368 -32.29 1.73 -26.98
C GLN A 368 -31.29 2.48 -27.85
N ALA A 369 -30.59 1.73 -28.68
CA ALA A 369 -29.53 2.14 -29.59
C ALA A 369 -29.94 3.27 -30.54
#